data_433cc15a39f4dd2c69efcd57948615d3
#
_entry.id   433cc15a39f4dd2c69efcd57948615d3
#
_cell.length_a   1.000
_cell.length_b   1.000
_cell.length_c   1.000
_cell.angle_alpha   90.00
_cell.angle_beta   90.00
_cell.angle_gamma   90.00
#
_symmetry.space_group_name_H-M   'P 1'
#
loop_
_entity.id
_entity.type
_entity.pdbx_description
1 polymer ?
#
loop_
_entity_poly.entity_id
_entity_poly.type
_entity_poly.pdbx_seq_one_letter_code
_entity_poly.pdbx_strand_id
1 'polypeptide(L)'
;MEGFNINGKILIGIDHGYGNMKTRHTVFKSGVKCYASEPAIASNVLEYDGKFYVIGESHKVFIANKNEDDDYYILTLAAIAKELAFRNISTADVLLAVGLPLNWLSNQRQDFKDYLMRNSEVDFKFCNESYHIRICDVAVYPQGYAGIVASMPSYKGVHMLADIGNGTMNTLVITNGRAMSDRMYTDKLGVHQCVKRIYNAVQAECGKLPDESLIEDFLRNGTADTSNRILSVMQTEAEKYTVEIFDKLSEYEYDPEMVKLHIIGGGGCLIRNFGAYDTESVEIISDICATAKGYESLYMTQARVRKGA
;
A
#
# COMPACT_ATOMS: atom_id res chain seq x y z
N MET A 1 -2.71 8.97 18.31
CA MET A 1 -3.09 10.33 17.84
C MET A 1 -4.33 10.20 16.98
N GLU A 2 -5.39 10.83 17.39
CA GLU A 2 -6.63 10.92 16.59
C GLU A 2 -6.33 11.52 15.21
N GLY A 3 -7.02 11.00 14.18
CA GLY A 3 -6.87 11.49 12.81
C GLY A 3 -7.31 12.96 12.67
N PHE A 4 -7.04 13.56 11.54
CA PHE A 4 -7.34 14.98 11.30
C PHE A 4 -8.83 15.23 11.10
N ASN A 5 -9.35 16.27 11.76
CA ASN A 5 -10.67 16.84 11.52
C ASN A 5 -10.51 18.24 10.92
N ILE A 6 -11.16 18.50 9.78
CA ILE A 6 -11.07 19.77 9.06
C ILE A 6 -12.48 20.34 8.93
N ASN A 7 -12.80 21.34 9.75
CA ASN A 7 -14.12 22.01 9.76
C ASN A 7 -15.29 21.01 9.91
N GLY A 8 -15.18 20.06 10.83
CA GLY A 8 -16.20 19.04 11.08
C GLY A 8 -16.13 17.83 10.16
N LYS A 9 -15.24 17.83 9.15
CA LYS A 9 -15.05 16.70 8.22
C LYS A 9 -13.85 15.85 8.63
N ILE A 10 -13.99 14.54 8.48
CA ILE A 10 -12.93 13.58 8.83
C ILE A 10 -12.05 13.37 7.62
N LEU A 11 -10.76 13.64 7.76
CA LEU A 11 -9.76 13.32 6.75
C LEU A 11 -9.31 11.87 6.93
N ILE A 12 -9.37 11.09 5.85
CA ILE A 12 -8.95 9.70 5.80
C ILE A 12 -7.96 9.50 4.66
N GLY A 13 -6.73 9.13 5.02
CA GLY A 13 -5.72 8.70 4.07
C GLY A 13 -5.90 7.21 3.73
N ILE A 14 -5.97 6.87 2.44
CA ILE A 14 -6.14 5.48 1.99
C ILE A 14 -5.08 5.14 0.93
N ASP A 15 -4.24 4.18 1.26
CA ASP A 15 -3.29 3.57 0.31
C ASP A 15 -3.93 2.33 -0.32
N HIS A 16 -4.31 2.46 -1.60
CA HIS A 16 -4.96 1.43 -2.41
C HIS A 16 -3.91 0.48 -2.99
N GLY A 17 -3.39 -0.42 -2.18
CA GLY A 17 -2.42 -1.42 -2.63
C GLY A 17 -3.08 -2.65 -3.29
N TYR A 18 -2.33 -3.35 -4.15
CA TYR A 18 -2.79 -4.62 -4.76
C TYR A 18 -2.84 -5.76 -3.75
N GLY A 19 -1.92 -5.79 -2.78
CA GLY A 19 -1.92 -6.79 -1.73
C GLY A 19 -2.80 -6.39 -0.56
N ASN A 20 -2.65 -5.17 -0.09
CA ASN A 20 -3.34 -4.67 1.09
C ASN A 20 -3.84 -3.24 0.90
N MET A 21 -5.03 -2.97 1.39
CA MET A 21 -5.53 -1.64 1.69
C MET A 21 -4.94 -1.17 3.01
N LYS A 22 -4.54 0.08 3.09
CA LYS A 22 -3.97 0.66 4.32
C LYS A 22 -4.57 2.02 4.57
N THR A 23 -4.89 2.27 5.82
CA THR A 23 -5.28 3.60 6.32
C THR A 23 -4.33 4.00 7.44
N ARG A 24 -4.61 5.07 8.15
CA ARG A 24 -3.81 5.45 9.34
C ARG A 24 -3.75 4.35 10.40
N HIS A 25 -4.87 3.64 10.65
CA HIS A 25 -5.01 2.72 11.77
C HIS A 25 -5.28 1.28 11.36
N THR A 26 -5.57 1.01 10.09
CA THR A 26 -5.97 -0.32 9.65
C THR A 26 -5.20 -0.79 8.42
N VAL A 27 -4.98 -2.12 8.36
CA VAL A 27 -4.43 -2.83 7.22
C VAL A 27 -5.30 -4.06 6.98
N PHE A 28 -5.71 -4.30 5.74
CA PHE A 28 -6.47 -5.50 5.37
C PHE A 28 -6.22 -5.89 3.91
N LYS A 29 -6.38 -7.16 3.58
CA LYS A 29 -6.16 -7.68 2.21
C LYS A 29 -7.15 -7.05 1.22
N SER A 30 -6.70 -6.77 0.01
CA SER A 30 -7.47 -6.06 -1.03
C SER A 30 -8.33 -6.97 -1.91
N GLY A 31 -8.52 -8.26 -1.54
CA GLY A 31 -9.43 -9.15 -2.24
C GLY A 31 -10.89 -8.80 -1.98
N VAL A 32 -11.71 -8.89 -3.03
CA VAL A 32 -13.17 -8.67 -2.98
C VAL A 32 -13.85 -9.82 -3.71
N LYS A 33 -14.89 -10.38 -3.09
CA LYS A 33 -15.80 -11.34 -3.74
C LYS A 33 -17.23 -10.85 -3.60
N CYS A 34 -17.94 -10.74 -4.72
CA CYS A 34 -19.33 -10.28 -4.77
C CYS A 34 -20.29 -11.47 -4.72
N TYR A 35 -21.36 -11.35 -3.94
CA TYR A 35 -22.43 -12.32 -3.77
C TYR A 35 -23.80 -11.63 -3.94
N ALA A 36 -24.77 -12.35 -4.55
CA ALA A 36 -26.14 -11.88 -4.69
C ALA A 36 -26.97 -12.02 -3.40
N SER A 37 -26.53 -12.85 -2.44
CA SER A 37 -27.16 -13.05 -1.15
C SER A 37 -26.10 -13.05 -0.05
N GLU A 38 -26.49 -12.78 1.18
CA GLU A 38 -25.57 -12.75 2.31
C GLU A 38 -24.89 -14.11 2.51
N PRO A 39 -23.53 -14.17 2.51
CA PRO A 39 -22.82 -15.43 2.70
C PRO A 39 -22.94 -15.90 4.15
N ALA A 40 -23.28 -17.19 4.32
CA ALA A 40 -23.55 -17.78 5.64
C ALA A 40 -22.31 -17.84 6.56
N ILE A 41 -21.09 -17.83 6.01
CA ILE A 41 -19.83 -17.89 6.76
C ILE A 41 -18.87 -16.86 6.18
N ALA A 42 -18.95 -15.64 6.65
CA ALA A 42 -17.98 -14.59 6.31
C ALA A 42 -17.91 -13.54 7.41
N SER A 43 -16.73 -13.04 7.73
CA SER A 43 -16.49 -12.11 8.85
C SER A 43 -16.42 -10.64 8.44
N ASN A 44 -16.08 -10.34 7.20
CA ASN A 44 -15.90 -8.97 6.71
C ASN A 44 -16.85 -8.70 5.54
N VAL A 45 -18.15 -8.75 5.78
CA VAL A 45 -19.17 -8.52 4.76
C VAL A 45 -19.51 -7.05 4.69
N LEU A 46 -19.47 -6.50 3.48
CA LEU A 46 -19.96 -5.18 3.12
C LEU A 46 -21.23 -5.36 2.29
N GLU A 47 -22.34 -4.78 2.75
CA GLU A 47 -23.61 -4.70 2.02
C GLU A 47 -23.73 -3.31 1.39
N TYR A 48 -23.82 -3.26 0.07
CA TYR A 48 -23.98 -2.02 -0.68
C TYR A 48 -24.73 -2.29 -2.00
N ASP A 49 -25.67 -1.41 -2.32
CA ASP A 49 -26.49 -1.46 -3.54
C ASP A 49 -27.15 -2.84 -3.78
N GLY A 50 -27.69 -3.43 -2.71
CA GLY A 50 -28.37 -4.73 -2.74
C GLY A 50 -27.46 -5.94 -3.01
N LYS A 51 -26.15 -5.79 -2.91
CA LYS A 51 -25.14 -6.85 -3.05
C LYS A 51 -24.32 -6.99 -1.79
N PHE A 52 -23.71 -8.16 -1.63
CA PHE A 52 -22.85 -8.48 -0.51
C PHE A 52 -21.43 -8.72 -1.02
N TYR A 53 -20.46 -8.10 -0.38
CA TYR A 53 -19.05 -8.18 -0.75
C TYR A 53 -18.25 -8.70 0.44
N VAL A 54 -17.57 -9.81 0.26
CA VAL A 54 -16.62 -10.34 1.26
C VAL A 54 -15.25 -9.71 1.01
N ILE A 55 -14.73 -9.03 2.02
CA ILE A 55 -13.50 -8.24 1.96
C ILE A 55 -12.36 -9.00 2.62
N GLY A 56 -11.19 -9.05 1.95
CA GLY A 56 -9.95 -9.52 2.56
C GLY A 56 -9.68 -11.02 2.41
N GLU A 57 -10.43 -11.76 1.62
CA GLU A 57 -10.22 -13.22 1.43
C GLU A 57 -9.11 -13.56 0.43
N SER A 58 -8.53 -12.61 -0.27
CA SER A 58 -7.45 -12.83 -1.23
C SER A 58 -6.75 -11.52 -1.53
N HIS A 59 -5.75 -11.53 -2.41
CA HIS A 59 -5.18 -10.33 -2.98
C HIS A 59 -5.85 -9.98 -4.31
N LYS A 60 -5.95 -8.68 -4.60
CA LYS A 60 -6.43 -8.24 -5.91
C LYS A 60 -5.36 -8.50 -6.97
N VAL A 61 -5.78 -9.03 -8.11
CA VAL A 61 -4.90 -9.15 -9.28
C VAL A 61 -4.49 -7.76 -9.77
N PHE A 62 -3.24 -7.63 -10.21
CA PHE A 62 -2.74 -6.38 -10.78
C PHE A 62 -3.57 -6.00 -12.04
N ILE A 63 -4.20 -4.83 -12.00
CA ILE A 63 -4.84 -4.17 -13.14
C ILE A 63 -4.18 -2.81 -13.35
N ALA A 64 -3.95 -2.46 -14.63
CA ALA A 64 -3.28 -1.22 -15.00
C ALA A 64 -4.10 0.05 -14.69
N ASN A 65 -5.41 -0.09 -14.49
CA ASN A 65 -6.31 1.02 -14.21
C ASN A 65 -7.20 0.68 -13.00
N LYS A 66 -7.11 1.46 -11.92
CA LYS A 66 -7.83 1.20 -10.67
C LYS A 66 -9.34 1.44 -10.73
N ASN A 67 -9.84 2.04 -11.79
CA ASN A 67 -11.27 2.30 -12.02
C ASN A 67 -11.92 1.37 -13.04
N GLU A 68 -11.25 0.28 -13.46
CA GLU A 68 -11.81 -0.69 -14.42
C GLU A 68 -12.94 -1.55 -13.82
N ASP A 69 -12.97 -1.72 -12.50
CA ASP A 69 -14.01 -2.45 -11.78
C ASP A 69 -14.46 -1.70 -10.51
N ASP A 70 -15.47 -2.22 -9.84
CA ASP A 70 -16.00 -1.62 -8.61
C ASP A 70 -15.20 -1.96 -7.35
N ASP A 71 -14.23 -2.85 -7.43
CA ASP A 71 -13.55 -3.39 -6.25
C ASP A 71 -12.87 -2.31 -5.41
N TYR A 72 -12.14 -1.37 -6.04
CA TYR A 72 -11.48 -0.31 -5.27
C TYR A 72 -12.46 0.67 -4.64
N TYR A 73 -13.65 0.86 -5.24
CA TYR A 73 -14.70 1.64 -4.59
C TYR A 73 -15.24 0.91 -3.35
N ILE A 74 -15.54 -0.36 -3.46
CA ILE A 74 -15.98 -1.22 -2.34
C ILE A 74 -14.91 -1.28 -1.24
N LEU A 75 -13.65 -1.45 -1.61
CA LEU A 75 -12.52 -1.42 -0.68
C LEU A 75 -12.37 -0.05 0.01
N THR A 76 -12.67 1.04 -0.70
CA THR A 76 -12.68 2.40 -0.12
C THR A 76 -13.79 2.53 0.93
N LEU A 77 -15.01 2.04 0.66
CA LEU A 77 -16.09 2.03 1.65
C LEU A 77 -15.70 1.21 2.90
N ALA A 78 -15.10 0.03 2.70
CA ALA A 78 -14.60 -0.79 3.81
C ALA A 78 -13.50 -0.08 4.61
N ALA A 79 -12.58 0.62 3.95
CA ALA A 79 -11.52 1.40 4.59
C ALA A 79 -12.09 2.56 5.42
N ILE A 80 -13.08 3.28 4.88
CA ILE A 80 -13.80 4.34 5.59
C ILE A 80 -14.50 3.76 6.81
N ALA A 81 -15.26 2.66 6.66
CA ALA A 81 -15.96 2.03 7.77
C ALA A 81 -15.01 1.64 8.93
N LYS A 82 -13.87 1.02 8.60
CA LYS A 82 -12.84 0.65 9.58
C LYS A 82 -12.27 1.87 10.33
N GLU A 83 -12.01 2.97 9.62
CA GLU A 83 -11.54 4.23 10.23
C GLU A 83 -12.61 4.91 11.08
N LEU A 84 -13.87 4.86 10.68
CA LEU A 84 -15.00 5.39 11.47
C LEU A 84 -15.26 4.52 12.70
N ALA A 85 -15.23 3.19 12.57
CA ALA A 85 -15.34 2.26 13.69
C ALA A 85 -14.26 2.49 14.75
N PHE A 86 -13.00 2.75 14.33
CA PHE A 86 -11.91 3.10 15.25
C PHE A 86 -12.22 4.36 16.07
N ARG A 87 -13.05 5.26 15.56
CA ARG A 87 -13.51 6.50 16.23
C ARG A 87 -14.88 6.36 16.92
N ASN A 88 -15.50 5.17 16.87
CA ASN A 88 -16.84 4.90 17.38
C ASN A 88 -17.92 5.81 16.76
N ILE A 89 -17.85 6.06 15.46
CA ILE A 89 -18.82 6.85 14.70
C ILE A 89 -19.28 6.10 13.44
N SER A 90 -20.52 6.33 13.05
CA SER A 90 -21.14 5.69 11.87
C SER A 90 -21.67 6.68 10.83
N THR A 91 -21.72 7.97 11.18
CA THR A 91 -22.15 9.04 10.29
C THR A 91 -21.09 10.12 10.20
N ALA A 92 -20.63 10.46 9.00
CA ALA A 92 -19.58 11.46 8.82
C ALA A 92 -19.54 12.09 7.43
N ASP A 93 -19.16 13.37 7.40
CA ASP A 93 -18.59 14.02 6.22
C ASP A 93 -17.11 13.62 6.13
N VAL A 94 -16.69 13.04 5.01
CA VAL A 94 -15.31 12.56 4.82
C VAL A 94 -14.58 13.31 3.70
N LEU A 95 -13.30 13.51 3.92
CA LEU A 95 -12.33 13.98 2.93
C LEU A 95 -11.37 12.84 2.68
N LEU A 96 -11.16 12.45 1.44
CA LEU A 96 -10.29 11.36 1.09
C LEU A 96 -8.95 11.88 0.55
N ALA A 97 -7.86 11.37 1.10
CA ALA A 97 -6.52 11.56 0.59
C ALA A 97 -5.98 10.20 0.12
N VAL A 98 -5.86 10.02 -1.19
CA VAL A 98 -5.56 8.74 -1.84
C VAL A 98 -4.35 8.84 -2.75
N GLY A 99 -3.87 7.74 -3.31
CA GLY A 99 -2.72 7.75 -4.17
C GLY A 99 -2.79 6.86 -5.39
N LEU A 100 -2.01 7.29 -6.40
CA LEU A 100 -1.72 6.52 -7.60
C LEU A 100 -0.20 6.33 -7.75
N PRO A 101 0.25 5.25 -8.41
CA PRO A 101 1.63 5.11 -8.84
C PRO A 101 2.10 6.37 -9.60
N LEU A 102 3.36 6.72 -9.42
CA LEU A 102 3.94 7.96 -9.98
C LEU A 102 3.67 8.13 -11.48
N ASN A 103 3.86 7.05 -12.25
CA ASN A 103 3.69 7.07 -13.72
C ASN A 103 2.23 7.20 -14.17
N TRP A 104 1.24 7.00 -13.29
CA TRP A 104 -0.19 7.06 -13.62
C TRP A 104 -0.83 8.37 -13.19
N LEU A 105 -0.19 9.09 -12.29
CA LEU A 105 -0.76 10.28 -11.68
C LEU A 105 -1.18 11.35 -12.70
N SER A 106 -0.38 11.57 -13.75
CA SER A 106 -0.66 12.57 -14.80
C SER A 106 -1.91 12.25 -15.62
N ASN A 107 -2.14 10.95 -15.90
CA ASN A 107 -3.17 10.51 -16.84
C ASN A 107 -4.46 10.01 -16.17
N GLN A 108 -4.37 9.51 -14.93
CA GLN A 108 -5.49 8.85 -14.25
C GLN A 108 -5.99 9.62 -13.01
N ARG A 109 -5.38 10.75 -12.67
CA ARG A 109 -5.69 11.49 -11.43
C ARG A 109 -7.16 11.92 -11.35
N GLN A 110 -7.66 12.51 -12.44
CA GLN A 110 -9.04 13.02 -12.47
C GLN A 110 -10.02 11.85 -12.51
N ASP A 111 -9.78 10.86 -13.36
CA ASP A 111 -10.65 9.69 -13.50
C ASP A 111 -10.77 8.92 -12.17
N PHE A 112 -9.68 8.76 -11.43
CA PHE A 112 -9.70 8.10 -10.13
C PHE A 112 -10.41 8.93 -9.07
N LYS A 113 -10.27 10.27 -9.10
CA LYS A 113 -11.05 11.17 -8.26
C LYS A 113 -12.55 11.03 -8.55
N ASP A 114 -12.95 11.10 -9.81
CA ASP A 114 -14.37 11.03 -10.23
C ASP A 114 -14.97 9.66 -9.91
N TYR A 115 -14.20 8.59 -10.10
CA TYR A 115 -14.58 7.22 -9.72
C TYR A 115 -14.88 7.10 -8.22
N LEU A 116 -14.07 7.68 -7.34
CA LEU A 116 -14.29 7.64 -5.90
C LEU A 116 -15.42 8.59 -5.45
N MET A 117 -15.68 9.66 -6.21
CA MET A 117 -16.75 10.63 -5.95
C MET A 117 -18.07 10.31 -6.67
N ARG A 118 -18.17 9.18 -7.38
CA ARG A 118 -19.34 8.83 -8.19
C ARG A 118 -20.68 8.87 -7.43
N ASN A 119 -20.64 8.61 -6.12
CA ASN A 119 -21.75 8.79 -5.21
C ASN A 119 -21.27 9.65 -4.04
N SER A 120 -21.81 10.86 -3.91
CA SER A 120 -21.42 11.80 -2.85
C SER A 120 -21.97 11.41 -1.48
N GLU A 121 -23.18 10.84 -1.44
CA GLU A 121 -23.83 10.31 -0.24
C GLU A 121 -23.99 8.80 -0.38
N VAL A 122 -23.55 8.06 0.61
CA VAL A 122 -23.50 6.60 0.56
C VAL A 122 -23.98 6.00 1.86
N ASP A 123 -25.00 5.15 1.75
CA ASP A 123 -25.50 4.26 2.79
C ASP A 123 -25.00 2.84 2.50
N PHE A 124 -24.37 2.22 3.47
CA PHE A 124 -23.89 0.85 3.36
C PHE A 124 -23.78 0.20 4.76
N LYS A 125 -23.67 -1.13 4.80
CA LYS A 125 -23.34 -1.83 6.04
C LYS A 125 -21.99 -2.50 5.92
N PHE A 126 -21.24 -2.54 7.02
CA PHE A 126 -19.99 -3.28 7.11
C PHE A 126 -19.92 -4.00 8.45
N CYS A 127 -19.76 -5.33 8.44
CA CYS A 127 -19.78 -6.18 9.64
C CYS A 127 -21.05 -5.96 10.49
N ASN A 128 -22.23 -5.89 9.85
CA ASN A 128 -23.54 -5.64 10.44
C ASN A 128 -23.78 -4.22 11.03
N GLU A 129 -22.78 -3.33 10.98
CA GLU A 129 -22.93 -1.94 11.38
C GLU A 129 -23.31 -1.08 10.17
N SER A 130 -24.30 -0.19 10.36
CA SER A 130 -24.76 0.73 9.30
C SER A 130 -23.93 2.01 9.31
N TYR A 131 -23.51 2.43 8.12
CA TYR A 131 -22.77 3.68 7.91
C TYR A 131 -23.51 4.59 6.96
N HIS A 132 -23.53 5.89 7.28
CA HIS A 132 -24.00 6.96 6.41
C HIS A 132 -22.88 7.96 6.25
N ILE A 133 -22.35 8.11 5.04
CA ILE A 133 -21.21 8.99 4.78
C ILE A 133 -21.50 9.95 3.64
N ARG A 134 -20.88 11.12 3.69
CA ARG A 134 -20.79 12.05 2.55
C ARG A 134 -19.34 12.26 2.17
N ILE A 135 -18.96 11.85 0.96
CA ILE A 135 -17.62 12.08 0.40
C ILE A 135 -17.60 13.51 -0.16
N CYS A 136 -16.95 14.42 0.58
CA CYS A 136 -16.95 15.84 0.28
C CYS A 136 -15.86 16.27 -0.71
N ASP A 137 -14.71 15.59 -0.69
CA ASP A 137 -13.61 15.82 -1.64
C ASP A 137 -12.68 14.60 -1.65
N VAL A 138 -11.99 14.43 -2.79
CA VAL A 138 -10.93 13.43 -2.97
C VAL A 138 -9.69 14.12 -3.53
N ALA A 139 -8.58 14.03 -2.81
CA ALA A 139 -7.28 14.49 -3.28
C ALA A 139 -6.39 13.29 -3.61
N VAL A 140 -5.79 13.29 -4.80
CA VAL A 140 -4.96 12.19 -5.30
C VAL A 140 -3.49 12.61 -5.32
N TYR A 141 -2.63 11.80 -4.68
CA TYR A 141 -1.20 12.05 -4.48
C TYR A 141 -0.33 10.96 -5.11
N PRO A 142 0.98 11.23 -5.32
CA PRO A 142 1.93 10.19 -5.72
C PRO A 142 2.09 9.14 -4.62
N GLN A 143 1.93 7.87 -4.99
CA GLN A 143 2.17 6.74 -4.08
C GLN A 143 3.66 6.62 -3.77
N GLY A 144 4.01 6.12 -2.57
CA GLY A 144 5.40 6.02 -2.11
C GLY A 144 5.97 7.34 -1.60
N TYR A 145 6.02 8.36 -2.44
CA TYR A 145 6.48 9.71 -2.07
C TYR A 145 5.86 10.24 -0.77
N ALA A 146 4.57 10.02 -0.59
CA ALA A 146 3.85 10.47 0.60
C ALA A 146 4.42 9.89 1.90
N GLY A 147 4.94 8.65 1.87
CA GLY A 147 5.47 7.98 3.07
C GLY A 147 6.70 8.66 3.67
N ILE A 148 7.42 9.47 2.91
CA ILE A 148 8.63 10.18 3.35
C ILE A 148 8.51 11.70 3.31
N VAL A 149 7.38 12.23 2.84
CA VAL A 149 7.21 13.67 2.59
C VAL A 149 7.49 14.55 3.80
N ALA A 150 7.20 14.07 5.00
CA ALA A 150 7.44 14.80 6.24
C ALA A 150 8.94 14.95 6.57
N SER A 151 9.75 13.95 6.19
CA SER A 151 11.20 13.92 6.44
C SER A 151 12.01 14.58 5.34
N MET A 152 11.47 14.63 4.12
CA MET A 152 12.19 15.15 2.93
C MET A 152 12.84 16.53 3.11
N PRO A 153 12.21 17.54 3.76
CA PRO A 153 12.86 18.84 3.92
C PRO A 153 14.18 18.81 4.69
N SER A 154 14.42 17.75 5.48
CA SER A 154 15.67 17.55 6.22
C SER A 154 16.77 16.86 5.41
N TYR A 155 16.45 16.30 4.24
CA TYR A 155 17.39 15.51 3.42
C TYR A 155 18.42 16.41 2.74
N LYS A 156 19.70 16.15 3.01
CA LYS A 156 20.85 16.83 2.38
C LYS A 156 21.57 15.84 1.47
N GLY A 157 21.98 16.30 0.28
CA GLY A 157 22.62 15.45 -0.71
C GLY A 157 21.61 14.61 -1.51
N VAL A 158 22.02 13.42 -1.92
CA VAL A 158 21.23 12.52 -2.76
C VAL A 158 20.63 11.42 -1.91
N HIS A 159 19.33 11.24 -2.03
CA HIS A 159 18.58 10.15 -1.41
C HIS A 159 17.79 9.40 -2.49
N MET A 160 17.51 8.14 -2.24
CA MET A 160 16.64 7.33 -3.07
C MET A 160 15.54 6.72 -2.21
N LEU A 161 14.31 6.75 -2.70
CA LEU A 161 13.18 6.04 -2.15
C LEU A 161 12.91 4.79 -2.96
N ALA A 162 12.75 3.64 -2.33
CA ALA A 162 12.22 2.41 -2.92
C ALA A 162 10.93 2.01 -2.17
N ASP A 163 9.78 2.21 -2.80
CA ASP A 163 8.50 1.70 -2.31
C ASP A 163 8.25 0.31 -2.89
N ILE A 164 8.54 -0.72 -2.09
CA ILE A 164 8.40 -2.12 -2.49
C ILE A 164 7.03 -2.62 -2.03
N GLY A 165 6.07 -2.56 -2.96
CA GLY A 165 4.71 -3.04 -2.76
C GLY A 165 4.56 -4.55 -3.01
N ASN A 166 3.31 -5.00 -3.12
CA ASN A 166 3.04 -6.40 -3.46
C ASN A 166 3.37 -6.72 -4.93
N GLY A 167 3.00 -5.86 -5.88
CA GLY A 167 3.17 -6.09 -7.31
C GLY A 167 4.37 -5.40 -7.94
N THR A 168 4.81 -4.27 -7.39
CA THR A 168 5.81 -3.38 -7.98
C THR A 168 6.76 -2.81 -6.95
N MET A 169 7.94 -2.40 -7.42
CA MET A 169 8.84 -1.48 -6.76
C MET A 169 8.77 -0.12 -7.50
N ASN A 170 8.45 0.94 -6.77
CA ASN A 170 8.50 2.30 -7.28
C ASN A 170 9.74 3.00 -6.70
N THR A 171 10.57 3.56 -7.56
CA THR A 171 11.82 4.22 -7.17
C THR A 171 11.75 5.71 -7.50
N LEU A 172 12.24 6.55 -6.59
CA LEU A 172 12.27 8.01 -6.74
C LEU A 172 13.60 8.53 -6.22
N VAL A 173 14.29 9.34 -7.00
CA VAL A 173 15.49 10.06 -6.56
C VAL A 173 15.11 11.43 -5.98
N ILE A 174 15.77 11.79 -4.88
CA ILE A 174 15.54 13.02 -4.13
C ILE A 174 16.88 13.73 -3.96
N THR A 175 16.97 14.98 -4.34
CA THR A 175 18.18 15.80 -4.18
C THR A 175 17.88 17.02 -3.33
N ASN A 176 18.59 17.15 -2.20
CA ASN A 176 18.42 18.24 -1.25
C ASN A 176 16.95 18.49 -0.88
N GLY A 177 16.22 17.41 -0.55
CA GLY A 177 14.83 17.44 -0.14
C GLY A 177 13.81 17.68 -1.26
N ARG A 178 14.23 17.61 -2.53
CA ARG A 178 13.34 17.78 -3.69
C ARG A 178 13.29 16.51 -4.53
N ALA A 179 12.09 16.03 -4.81
CA ALA A 179 11.86 14.91 -5.71
C ALA A 179 12.23 15.29 -7.15
N MET A 180 12.99 14.42 -7.82
CA MET A 180 13.41 14.58 -9.20
C MET A 180 12.41 13.90 -10.13
N SER A 181 11.57 14.69 -10.83
CA SER A 181 10.47 14.17 -11.65
C SER A 181 10.90 13.35 -12.87
N ASP A 182 12.12 13.53 -13.32
CA ASP A 182 12.77 12.81 -14.43
C ASP A 182 13.48 11.53 -13.99
N ARG A 183 13.57 11.28 -12.66
CA ARG A 183 14.24 10.11 -12.07
C ARG A 183 13.28 9.31 -11.19
N MET A 184 12.17 8.89 -11.81
CA MET A 184 11.14 8.06 -11.22
C MET A 184 10.94 6.81 -12.06
N TYR A 185 10.92 5.64 -11.41
CA TYR A 185 10.88 4.34 -12.08
C TYR A 185 9.84 3.44 -11.42
N THR A 186 9.33 2.49 -12.20
CA THR A 186 8.41 1.45 -11.72
C THR A 186 8.76 0.12 -12.35
N ASP A 187 9.08 -0.86 -11.51
CA ASP A 187 9.47 -2.21 -11.90
C ASP A 187 8.53 -3.26 -11.33
N LYS A 188 8.42 -4.40 -12.01
CA LYS A 188 7.69 -5.57 -11.51
C LYS A 188 8.53 -6.37 -10.49
N LEU A 189 9.05 -5.68 -9.47
CA LEU A 189 9.88 -6.23 -8.40
C LEU A 189 9.18 -6.08 -7.03
N GLY A 190 7.92 -6.52 -6.95
CA GLY A 190 7.18 -6.56 -5.69
C GLY A 190 7.31 -7.89 -4.96
N VAL A 191 6.76 -7.98 -3.76
CA VAL A 191 6.84 -9.17 -2.89
C VAL A 191 6.22 -10.41 -3.54
N HIS A 192 5.12 -10.25 -4.29
CA HIS A 192 4.44 -11.38 -4.94
C HIS A 192 5.32 -12.11 -5.97
N GLN A 193 6.23 -11.42 -6.64
CA GLN A 193 7.19 -12.08 -7.54
C GLN A 193 8.17 -12.96 -6.76
N CYS A 194 8.61 -12.52 -5.58
CA CYS A 194 9.41 -13.34 -4.68
C CYS A 194 8.63 -14.58 -4.20
N VAL A 195 7.38 -14.39 -3.79
CA VAL A 195 6.48 -15.50 -3.39
C VAL A 195 6.38 -16.55 -4.50
N LYS A 196 6.15 -16.13 -5.76
CA LYS A 196 6.09 -17.05 -6.90
C LYS A 196 7.40 -17.80 -7.15
N ARG A 197 8.54 -17.14 -7.01
CA ARG A 197 9.86 -17.79 -7.17
C ARG A 197 10.07 -18.84 -6.10
N ILE A 198 9.82 -18.49 -4.84
CA ILE A 198 9.91 -19.44 -3.71
C ILE A 198 8.98 -20.64 -3.94
N TYR A 199 7.72 -20.39 -4.31
CA TYR A 199 6.75 -21.44 -4.59
C TYR A 199 7.29 -22.44 -5.64
N ASN A 200 7.79 -21.91 -6.77
CA ASN A 200 8.33 -22.73 -7.84
C ASN A 200 9.60 -23.49 -7.43
N ALA A 201 10.49 -22.87 -6.66
CA ALA A 201 11.72 -23.52 -6.18
C ALA A 201 11.41 -24.64 -5.18
N VAL A 202 10.51 -24.43 -4.22
CA VAL A 202 10.08 -25.49 -3.29
C VAL A 202 9.40 -26.63 -4.04
N GLN A 203 8.58 -26.35 -5.04
CA GLN A 203 7.99 -27.37 -5.89
C GLN A 203 9.05 -28.19 -6.63
N ALA A 204 10.02 -27.52 -7.26
CA ALA A 204 11.06 -28.16 -8.05
C ALA A 204 12.03 -29.00 -7.19
N GLU A 205 12.49 -28.45 -6.05
CA GLU A 205 13.56 -29.08 -5.25
C GLU A 205 13.01 -30.04 -4.17
N CYS A 206 11.83 -29.74 -3.62
CA CYS A 206 11.23 -30.52 -2.54
C CYS A 206 10.05 -31.38 -2.96
N GLY A 207 9.49 -31.18 -4.17
CA GLY A 207 8.27 -31.86 -4.64
C GLY A 207 7.04 -31.49 -3.80
N LYS A 208 7.01 -30.32 -3.17
CA LYS A 208 5.94 -29.84 -2.30
C LYS A 208 5.32 -28.58 -2.85
N LEU A 209 4.03 -28.39 -2.56
CA LEU A 209 3.28 -27.17 -2.90
C LEU A 209 3.03 -26.41 -1.60
N PRO A 210 3.86 -25.41 -1.25
CA PRO A 210 3.64 -24.61 -0.05
C PRO A 210 2.41 -23.73 -0.21
N ASP A 211 1.68 -23.51 0.88
CA ASP A 211 0.64 -22.49 0.90
C ASP A 211 1.26 -21.09 0.76
N GLU A 212 0.58 -20.18 0.04
CA GLU A 212 1.08 -18.81 -0.17
C GLU A 212 1.24 -18.08 1.17
N SER A 213 0.34 -18.30 2.12
CA SER A 213 0.41 -17.70 3.46
C SER A 213 1.66 -18.11 4.23
N LEU A 214 2.12 -19.36 4.08
CA LEU A 214 3.36 -19.85 4.69
C LEU A 214 4.57 -19.07 4.13
N ILE A 215 4.60 -18.82 2.82
CA ILE A 215 5.68 -18.06 2.19
C ILE A 215 5.61 -16.58 2.61
N GLU A 216 4.40 -15.99 2.66
CA GLU A 216 4.22 -14.61 3.14
C GLU A 216 4.71 -14.44 4.58
N ASP A 217 4.37 -15.39 5.46
CA ASP A 217 4.81 -15.38 6.85
C ASP A 217 6.33 -15.54 6.98
N PHE A 218 6.93 -16.43 6.15
CA PHE A 218 8.38 -16.57 6.07
C PHE A 218 9.06 -15.25 5.66
N LEU A 219 8.58 -14.60 4.60
CA LEU A 219 9.17 -13.33 4.14
C LEU A 219 9.02 -12.21 5.17
N ARG A 220 7.91 -12.20 5.92
CA ARG A 220 7.64 -11.21 6.95
C ARG A 220 8.50 -11.40 8.21
N ASN A 221 8.65 -12.65 8.65
CA ASN A 221 9.24 -12.99 9.95
C ASN A 221 10.69 -13.49 9.86
N GLY A 222 11.19 -13.78 8.65
CA GLY A 222 12.52 -14.39 8.42
C GLY A 222 12.53 -15.90 8.66
N THR A 223 11.42 -16.49 9.09
CA THR A 223 11.25 -17.92 9.35
C THR A 223 9.80 -18.33 9.23
N ALA A 224 9.53 -19.66 9.14
CA ALA A 224 8.19 -20.22 9.13
C ALA A 224 8.19 -21.62 9.78
N ASP A 225 7.02 -22.10 10.20
CA ASP A 225 6.84 -23.44 10.77
C ASP A 225 6.81 -24.49 9.66
N THR A 226 8.01 -24.90 9.22
CA THR A 226 8.19 -25.96 8.21
C THR A 226 9.55 -26.64 8.37
N SER A 227 9.85 -27.66 7.54
CA SER A 227 11.12 -28.39 7.64
C SER A 227 12.33 -27.52 7.25
N ASN A 228 13.48 -27.79 7.86
CA ASN A 228 14.75 -27.10 7.56
C ASN A 228 15.11 -27.16 6.06
N ARG A 229 14.77 -28.27 5.37
CA ARG A 229 15.00 -28.40 3.94
C ARG A 229 14.20 -27.38 3.15
N ILE A 230 12.92 -27.20 3.48
CA ILE A 230 12.06 -26.21 2.80
C ILE A 230 12.53 -24.80 3.16
N LEU A 231 12.82 -24.52 4.43
CA LEU A 231 13.36 -23.20 4.86
C LEU A 231 14.63 -22.81 4.11
N SER A 232 15.57 -23.75 3.91
CA SER A 232 16.81 -23.47 3.18
C SER A 232 16.55 -23.09 1.72
N VAL A 233 15.61 -23.75 1.04
CA VAL A 233 15.22 -23.38 -0.34
C VAL A 233 14.56 -22.02 -0.37
N MET A 234 13.63 -21.75 0.55
CA MET A 234 12.94 -20.45 0.65
C MET A 234 13.92 -19.31 0.90
N GLN A 235 14.89 -19.53 1.81
CA GLN A 235 15.91 -18.53 2.15
C GLN A 235 16.81 -18.22 0.95
N THR A 236 17.30 -19.26 0.27
CA THR A 236 18.16 -19.09 -0.92
C THR A 236 17.46 -18.26 -2.00
N GLU A 237 16.19 -18.50 -2.27
CA GLU A 237 15.44 -17.75 -3.28
C GLU A 237 15.10 -16.32 -2.82
N ALA A 238 14.80 -16.11 -1.54
CA ALA A 238 14.58 -14.78 -1.00
C ALA A 238 15.86 -13.92 -1.07
N GLU A 239 17.02 -14.49 -0.71
CA GLU A 239 18.32 -13.81 -0.82
C GLU A 239 18.67 -13.45 -2.26
N LYS A 240 18.50 -14.38 -3.23
CA LYS A 240 18.69 -14.07 -4.65
C LYS A 240 17.77 -12.93 -5.13
N TYR A 241 16.53 -12.93 -4.66
CA TYR A 241 15.58 -11.89 -5.04
C TYR A 241 15.96 -10.52 -4.49
N THR A 242 16.49 -10.46 -3.26
CA THR A 242 16.98 -9.19 -2.70
C THR A 242 18.21 -8.66 -3.46
N VAL A 243 19.11 -9.54 -3.91
CA VAL A 243 20.23 -9.13 -4.79
C VAL A 243 19.70 -8.48 -6.07
N GLU A 244 18.71 -9.09 -6.74
CA GLU A 244 18.12 -8.51 -7.95
C GLU A 244 17.48 -7.13 -7.70
N ILE A 245 16.87 -6.91 -6.53
CA ILE A 245 16.35 -5.59 -6.14
C ILE A 245 17.50 -4.57 -6.06
N PHE A 246 18.59 -4.89 -5.38
CA PHE A 246 19.73 -3.97 -5.27
C PHE A 246 20.45 -3.77 -6.59
N ASP A 247 20.58 -4.79 -7.44
CA ASP A 247 21.11 -4.66 -8.81
C ASP A 247 20.26 -3.67 -9.61
N LYS A 248 18.93 -3.77 -9.50
CA LYS A 248 18.02 -2.84 -10.16
C LYS A 248 18.13 -1.41 -9.63
N LEU A 249 18.29 -1.23 -8.32
CA LEU A 249 18.53 0.09 -7.73
C LEU A 249 19.87 0.69 -8.22
N SER A 250 20.90 -0.15 -8.40
CA SER A 250 22.20 0.27 -8.94
C SER A 250 22.10 0.72 -10.41
N GLU A 251 21.22 0.12 -11.23
CA GLU A 251 20.92 0.64 -12.57
C GLU A 251 20.33 2.07 -12.52
N TYR A 252 19.70 2.45 -11.41
CA TYR A 252 19.17 3.80 -11.15
C TYR A 252 20.15 4.68 -10.36
N GLU A 253 21.44 4.35 -10.42
CA GLU A 253 22.53 5.07 -9.78
C GLU A 253 22.50 5.06 -8.24
N TYR A 254 21.93 4.00 -7.64
CA TYR A 254 22.15 3.75 -6.22
C TYR A 254 23.57 3.28 -5.98
N ASP A 255 24.29 4.03 -5.15
CA ASP A 255 25.61 3.71 -4.64
C ASP A 255 25.60 3.98 -3.13
N PRO A 256 25.83 2.96 -2.29
CA PRO A 256 25.74 3.09 -0.83
C PRO A 256 26.75 4.09 -0.23
N GLU A 257 27.83 4.42 -0.93
CA GLU A 257 28.81 5.43 -0.48
C GLU A 257 28.33 6.88 -0.73
N MET A 258 27.38 7.09 -1.67
CA MET A 258 26.96 8.43 -2.09
C MET A 258 25.46 8.70 -1.87
N VAL A 259 24.64 7.67 -1.82
CA VAL A 259 23.17 7.78 -1.81
C VAL A 259 22.58 7.10 -0.58
N LYS A 260 21.74 7.81 0.18
CA LYS A 260 20.95 7.19 1.25
C LYS A 260 19.65 6.62 0.70
N LEU A 261 19.43 5.32 0.94
CA LEU A 261 18.26 4.60 0.47
C LEU A 261 17.21 4.51 1.59
N HIS A 262 15.98 4.91 1.25
CA HIS A 262 14.81 4.76 2.12
C HIS A 262 13.89 3.68 1.53
N ILE A 263 13.65 2.60 2.27
CA ILE A 263 12.77 1.51 1.84
C ILE A 263 11.46 1.61 2.61
N ILE A 264 10.36 1.63 1.89
CA ILE A 264 8.99 1.60 2.46
C ILE A 264 8.16 0.48 1.82
N GLY A 265 7.00 0.25 2.38
CA GLY A 265 6.08 -0.77 1.88
C GLY A 265 6.30 -2.15 2.49
N GLY A 266 5.50 -3.13 2.06
CA GLY A 266 5.56 -4.50 2.59
C GLY A 266 6.87 -5.23 2.31
N GLY A 267 7.58 -4.86 1.24
CA GLY A 267 8.89 -5.40 0.89
C GLY A 267 10.02 -5.00 1.84
N GLY A 268 9.81 -4.02 2.72
CA GLY A 268 10.79 -3.67 3.74
C GLY A 268 11.15 -4.85 4.67
N CYS A 269 10.19 -5.73 4.97
CA CYS A 269 10.47 -6.95 5.74
C CYS A 269 11.36 -7.93 4.97
N LEU A 270 11.12 -8.10 3.66
CA LEU A 270 11.94 -8.95 2.79
C LEU A 270 13.39 -8.47 2.78
N ILE A 271 13.64 -7.18 2.58
CA ILE A 271 14.99 -6.62 2.59
C ILE A 271 15.63 -6.77 3.98
N ARG A 272 14.89 -6.50 5.06
CA ARG A 272 15.41 -6.63 6.43
C ARG A 272 15.86 -8.04 6.76
N ASN A 273 15.10 -9.05 6.33
CA ASN A 273 15.31 -10.44 6.71
C ASN A 273 16.32 -11.16 5.80
N PHE A 274 16.44 -10.77 4.54
CA PHE A 274 17.19 -11.52 3.53
C PHE A 274 18.16 -10.67 2.70
N GLY A 275 18.11 -9.34 2.80
CA GLY A 275 19.00 -8.44 2.07
C GLY A 275 20.38 -8.31 2.71
N ALA A 276 21.42 -8.26 1.89
CA ALA A 276 22.73 -7.83 2.29
C ALA A 276 22.88 -6.34 2.00
N TYR A 277 22.88 -5.49 3.05
CA TYR A 277 22.97 -4.04 2.91
C TYR A 277 23.70 -3.40 4.08
N ASP A 278 24.22 -2.21 3.86
CA ASP A 278 24.79 -1.39 4.93
C ASP A 278 23.70 -0.59 5.66
N THR A 279 23.60 -0.78 6.97
CA THR A 279 22.61 -0.13 7.82
C THR A 279 22.84 1.37 8.02
N GLU A 280 24.01 1.90 7.65
CA GLU A 280 24.29 3.35 7.69
C GLU A 280 23.73 4.06 6.45
N SER A 281 23.69 3.36 5.31
CA SER A 281 23.20 3.89 4.03
C SER A 281 21.74 3.54 3.72
N VAL A 282 21.16 2.52 4.39
CA VAL A 282 19.79 2.04 4.15
C VAL A 282 18.92 2.20 5.39
N GLU A 283 17.83 2.95 5.26
CA GLU A 283 16.77 3.09 6.26
C GLU A 283 15.53 2.32 5.82
N ILE A 284 15.08 1.36 6.63
CA ILE A 284 13.82 0.63 6.41
C ILE A 284 12.73 1.22 7.30
N ILE A 285 11.77 1.92 6.70
CA ILE A 285 10.63 2.50 7.41
C ILE A 285 9.62 1.40 7.70
N SER A 286 9.53 1.02 8.97
CA SER A 286 8.72 -0.12 9.42
C SER A 286 7.23 0.19 9.53
N ASP A 287 6.82 1.47 9.48
CA ASP A 287 5.40 1.84 9.51
C ASP A 287 4.73 1.52 8.19
N ILE A 288 4.03 0.39 8.14
CA ILE A 288 3.31 -0.06 6.93
C ILE A 288 2.22 0.93 6.48
N CYS A 289 1.74 1.80 7.38
CA CYS A 289 0.75 2.84 7.13
C CYS A 289 1.37 4.20 6.76
N ALA A 290 2.71 4.31 6.64
CA ALA A 290 3.40 5.57 6.39
C ALA A 290 2.85 6.33 5.17
N THR A 291 2.57 5.63 4.08
CA THR A 291 2.02 6.21 2.85
C THR A 291 0.63 6.83 3.07
N ALA A 292 -0.29 6.12 3.74
CA ALA A 292 -1.63 6.63 4.05
C ALA A 292 -1.58 7.86 4.99
N LYS A 293 -0.72 7.82 6.02
CA LYS A 293 -0.46 8.95 6.92
C LYS A 293 0.15 10.15 6.17
N GLY A 294 1.03 9.87 5.21
CA GLY A 294 1.63 10.88 4.36
C GLY A 294 0.63 11.59 3.46
N TYR A 295 -0.37 10.88 2.90
CA TYR A 295 -1.46 11.50 2.15
C TYR A 295 -2.24 12.50 3.00
N GLU A 296 -2.57 12.15 4.23
CA GLU A 296 -3.25 13.07 5.15
C GLU A 296 -2.39 14.31 5.43
N SER A 297 -1.08 14.14 5.62
CA SER A 297 -0.15 15.24 5.86
C SER A 297 -0.05 16.18 4.65
N LEU A 298 -0.02 15.64 3.44
CA LEU A 298 -0.05 16.39 2.18
C LEU A 298 -1.35 17.20 2.04
N TYR A 299 -2.51 16.55 2.32
CA TYR A 299 -3.80 17.21 2.29
C TYR A 299 -3.85 18.40 3.26
N MET A 300 -3.39 18.19 4.50
CA MET A 300 -3.32 19.24 5.53
C MET A 300 -2.45 20.42 5.12
N THR A 301 -1.30 20.14 4.51
CA THR A 301 -0.39 21.18 4.01
C THR A 301 -1.05 22.02 2.91
N GLN A 302 -1.69 21.36 1.93
CA GLN A 302 -2.42 22.04 0.85
C GLN A 302 -3.62 22.85 1.36
N ALA A 303 -4.35 22.32 2.33
CA ALA A 303 -5.50 23.02 2.94
C ALA A 303 -5.08 24.29 3.69
N ARG A 304 -3.91 24.26 4.34
CA ARG A 304 -3.33 25.45 5.01
C ARG A 304 -2.92 26.54 4.00
N VAL A 305 -2.26 26.15 2.91
CA VAL A 305 -1.87 27.08 1.84
C VAL A 305 -3.09 27.75 1.21
N ARG A 306 -4.16 26.99 0.94
CA ARG A 306 -5.41 27.53 0.38
C ARG A 306 -6.15 28.49 1.33
N LYS A 307 -5.97 28.37 2.66
CA LYS A 307 -6.58 29.26 3.64
C LYS A 307 -5.75 30.53 3.92
N GLY A 308 -4.46 30.50 3.60
CA GLY A 308 -3.54 31.64 3.77
C GLY A 308 -3.34 32.50 2.52
N ALA A 309 -3.94 32.08 1.39
CA ALA A 309 -4.01 32.84 0.14
C ALA A 309 -5.40 33.47 -0.02
#